data_852561bb4f372f3dd7c8b51e12838ca1
#
_entry.id   852561bb4f372f3dd7c8b51e12838ca1
#
_cell.length_a   1.000
_cell.length_b   1.000
_cell.length_c   1.000
_cell.angle_alpha   90.00
_cell.angle_beta   90.00
_cell.angle_gamma   90.00
#
_symmetry.space_group_name_H-M   'P 1'
#
loop_
_entity.id
_entity.type
_entity.pdbx_description
1 polymer ?
#
loop_
_entity_poly.entity_id
_entity_poly.type
_entity_poly.pdbx_seq_one_letter_code
_entity_poly.pdbx_strand_id
1 'polypeptide(L)'
;MVIEQIKKNYKNKIVLKNISFNAKPGQCIGILGGNGSGKSTLLSILAGVSKADGGIFTFDGENLLINSKKRAELIGYVPQNTPLLEELTAWDNLRLWYSSVSLLKNDLKSGVLAMLGINDFIKTPVHKMSGGMKKRLSIGCAVAHNPKILLLDEPSAALDLICKQRITNYLSDFKANGGIVLLATHDLQEIPLCDQLYILKDGVVNSYEYDGNVHRLVGNL
;
A
#
# COMPACT_ATOMS: atom_id res chain seq x y z
N MET A 1 -13.39 7.24 2.62
CA MET A 1 -12.08 7.75 3.07
C MET A 1 -11.92 9.18 2.58
N VAL A 2 -11.57 10.10 3.47
CA VAL A 2 -11.34 11.52 3.11
C VAL A 2 -10.00 11.96 3.71
N ILE A 3 -9.18 12.57 2.91
CA ILE A 3 -7.87 13.14 3.28
C ILE A 3 -7.93 14.63 2.95
N GLU A 4 -7.67 15.47 3.95
CA GLU A 4 -7.77 16.93 3.84
C GLU A 4 -6.54 17.60 4.41
N GLN A 5 -5.90 18.42 3.59
CA GLN A 5 -4.83 19.35 3.97
C GLN A 5 -3.67 18.69 4.74
N ILE A 6 -3.30 17.46 4.41
CA ILE A 6 -2.15 16.81 5.04
C ILE A 6 -0.88 17.58 4.73
N LYS A 7 -0.13 17.90 5.79
CA LYS A 7 1.12 18.66 5.75
C LYS A 7 2.25 17.88 6.39
N LYS A 8 3.47 18.04 5.83
CA LYS A 8 4.68 17.47 6.40
C LYS A 8 5.91 18.31 6.09
N ASN A 9 6.63 18.68 7.13
CA ASN A 9 7.92 19.37 7.04
C ASN A 9 8.99 18.52 7.73
N TYR A 10 10.15 18.43 7.12
CA TYR A 10 11.35 17.87 7.75
C TYR A 10 12.41 18.97 7.86
N LYS A 11 12.65 19.44 9.06
CA LYS A 11 13.55 20.59 9.33
C LYS A 11 13.23 21.77 8.41
N ASN A 12 14.07 22.05 7.41
CA ASN A 12 13.93 23.17 6.48
C ASN A 12 13.28 22.78 5.13
N LYS A 13 12.81 21.52 4.98
CA LYS A 13 12.22 21.06 3.72
C LYS A 13 10.73 20.77 3.92
N ILE A 14 9.88 21.49 3.20
CA ILE A 14 8.45 21.18 3.08
C ILE A 14 8.32 20.03 2.09
N VAL A 15 7.80 18.88 2.54
CA VAL A 15 7.60 17.69 1.70
C VAL A 15 6.16 17.56 1.24
N LEU A 16 5.19 17.83 2.15
CA LEU A 16 3.77 17.87 1.82
C LEU A 16 3.22 19.22 2.28
N LYS A 17 2.63 19.98 1.36
CA LYS A 17 2.10 21.34 1.62
C LYS A 17 0.61 21.32 1.94
N ASN A 18 -0.15 20.59 1.11
CA ASN A 18 -1.60 20.54 1.20
C ASN A 18 -2.12 19.37 0.37
N ILE A 19 -2.16 18.19 0.96
CA ILE A 19 -2.62 16.99 0.27
C ILE A 19 -4.08 16.74 0.60
N SER A 20 -4.93 16.80 -0.43
CA SER A 20 -6.38 16.58 -0.28
C SER A 20 -6.91 15.73 -1.42
N PHE A 21 -7.58 14.64 -1.08
CA PHE A 21 -8.32 13.77 -1.99
C PHE A 21 -9.27 12.84 -1.23
N ASN A 22 -10.15 12.16 -1.93
CA ASN A 22 -11.05 11.19 -1.32
C ASN A 22 -11.07 9.88 -2.10
N ALA A 23 -11.54 8.80 -1.44
CA ALA A 23 -11.80 7.53 -2.07
C ALA A 23 -13.05 6.88 -1.48
N LYS A 24 -13.83 6.22 -2.34
CA LYS A 24 -15.00 5.42 -1.97
C LYS A 24 -14.59 3.94 -1.78
N PRO A 25 -15.38 3.15 -1.02
CA PRO A 25 -15.21 1.70 -1.00
C PRO A 25 -15.15 1.12 -2.41
N GLY A 26 -14.25 0.16 -2.60
CA GLY A 26 -14.02 -0.48 -3.89
C GLY A 26 -13.12 0.30 -4.86
N GLN A 27 -12.53 1.42 -4.46
CA GLN A 27 -11.66 2.21 -5.33
C GLN A 27 -10.17 1.98 -5.05
N CYS A 28 -9.39 2.07 -6.14
CA CYS A 28 -7.95 2.22 -6.10
C CYS A 28 -7.56 3.64 -6.51
N ILE A 29 -6.80 4.30 -5.65
CA ILE A 29 -6.24 5.63 -5.90
C ILE A 29 -4.76 5.48 -6.19
N GLY A 30 -4.32 5.87 -7.38
CA GLY A 30 -2.92 5.91 -7.76
C GLY A 30 -2.29 7.26 -7.44
N ILE A 31 -1.18 7.25 -6.71
CA ILE A 31 -0.35 8.45 -6.46
C ILE A 31 0.92 8.30 -7.28
N LEU A 32 1.01 9.08 -8.36
CA LEU A 32 2.16 9.16 -9.24
C LEU A 32 3.09 10.30 -8.79
N GLY A 33 4.35 10.22 -9.16
CA GLY A 33 5.31 11.30 -8.87
C GLY A 33 6.75 10.82 -8.95
N GLY A 34 7.65 11.74 -9.19
CA GLY A 34 9.10 11.44 -9.26
C GLY A 34 9.67 10.95 -7.92
N ASN A 35 10.90 10.45 -7.95
CA ASN A 35 11.62 10.07 -6.73
C ASN A 35 11.79 11.30 -5.82
N GLY A 36 11.50 11.10 -4.52
CA GLY A 36 11.57 12.19 -3.53
C GLY A 36 10.41 13.18 -3.55
N SER A 37 9.35 12.94 -4.35
CA SER A 37 8.16 13.82 -4.39
C SER A 37 7.33 13.79 -3.11
N GLY A 38 7.48 12.76 -2.26
CA GLY A 38 6.77 12.64 -0.98
C GLY A 38 5.75 11.49 -0.92
N LYS A 39 5.65 10.61 -1.93
CA LYS A 39 4.71 9.48 -1.96
C LYS A 39 4.84 8.59 -0.71
N SER A 40 6.04 8.09 -0.43
CA SER A 40 6.31 7.25 0.75
C SER A 40 6.06 8.00 2.06
N THR A 41 6.33 9.32 2.10
CA THR A 41 6.01 10.17 3.25
C THR A 41 4.51 10.24 3.49
N LEU A 42 3.71 10.44 2.43
CA LEU A 42 2.26 10.46 2.53
C LEU A 42 1.74 9.11 3.05
N LEU A 43 2.14 8.00 2.42
CA LEU A 43 1.70 6.67 2.85
C LEU A 43 2.12 6.35 4.29
N SER A 44 3.35 6.70 4.70
CA SER A 44 3.82 6.49 6.07
C SER A 44 3.04 7.30 7.11
N ILE A 45 2.57 8.50 6.77
CA ILE A 45 1.69 9.31 7.62
C ILE A 45 0.32 8.64 7.76
N LEU A 46 -0.29 8.24 6.66
CA LEU A 46 -1.60 7.58 6.69
C LEU A 46 -1.54 6.24 7.44
N ALA A 47 -0.44 5.50 7.30
CA ALA A 47 -0.19 4.27 8.07
C ALA A 47 0.09 4.52 9.56
N GLY A 48 0.47 5.76 9.94
CA GLY A 48 0.84 6.10 11.30
C GLY A 48 2.26 5.81 11.71
N VAL A 49 3.11 5.49 10.75
CA VAL A 49 4.57 5.35 10.95
C VAL A 49 5.21 6.72 11.19
N SER A 50 4.73 7.74 10.47
CA SER A 50 5.16 9.13 10.65
C SER A 50 3.99 10.00 11.10
N LYS A 51 4.28 11.08 11.86
CA LYS A 51 3.26 12.07 12.25
C LYS A 51 3.09 13.12 11.16
N ALA A 52 1.83 13.48 10.86
CA ALA A 52 1.52 14.69 10.10
C ALA A 52 1.80 15.93 10.94
N ASP A 53 2.13 17.04 10.28
CA ASP A 53 2.24 18.34 10.94
C ASP A 53 0.92 19.13 10.89
N GLY A 54 -0.06 18.63 10.13
CA GLY A 54 -1.42 19.15 10.03
C GLY A 54 -2.27 18.36 9.05
N GLY A 55 -3.57 18.64 9.06
CA GLY A 55 -4.55 18.01 8.20
C GLY A 55 -5.45 17.02 8.94
N ILE A 56 -6.32 16.37 8.17
CA ILE A 56 -7.31 15.42 8.67
C ILE A 56 -7.30 14.18 7.76
N PHE A 57 -7.47 13.01 8.37
CA PHE A 57 -7.68 11.75 7.69
C PHE A 57 -8.86 11.03 8.32
N THR A 58 -10.00 11.00 7.64
CA THR A 58 -11.22 10.38 8.15
C THR A 58 -11.62 9.14 7.36
N PHE A 59 -12.16 8.17 8.09
CA PHE A 59 -12.83 7.00 7.55
C PHE A 59 -14.01 6.66 8.42
N ASP A 60 -15.22 6.56 7.84
CA ASP A 60 -16.50 6.31 8.52
C ASP A 60 -16.72 7.25 9.73
N GLY A 61 -16.40 8.54 9.56
CA GLY A 61 -16.55 9.58 10.59
C GLY A 61 -15.44 9.63 11.63
N GLU A 62 -14.52 8.68 11.64
CA GLU A 62 -13.41 8.62 12.58
C GLU A 62 -12.16 9.30 12.02
N ASN A 63 -11.51 10.17 12.81
CA ASN A 63 -10.23 10.77 12.44
C ASN A 63 -9.07 9.82 12.78
N LEU A 64 -8.52 9.19 11.76
CA LEU A 64 -7.46 8.19 11.89
C LEU A 64 -6.08 8.79 12.21
N LEU A 65 -5.85 10.10 12.07
CA LEU A 65 -4.58 10.70 12.48
C LEU A 65 -4.41 10.70 14.01
N ILE A 66 -5.51 10.83 14.74
CA ILE A 66 -5.50 10.89 16.22
C ILE A 66 -5.90 9.56 16.86
N ASN A 67 -6.73 8.74 16.19
CA ASN A 67 -7.15 7.43 16.69
C ASN A 67 -6.22 6.33 16.17
N SER A 68 -5.07 6.14 16.85
CA SER A 68 -4.05 5.15 16.45
C SER A 68 -4.55 3.70 16.51
N LYS A 69 -5.42 3.38 17.47
CA LYS A 69 -6.01 2.04 17.60
C LYS A 69 -6.89 1.72 16.40
N LYS A 70 -7.82 2.62 16.08
CA LYS A 70 -8.73 2.45 14.93
C LYS A 70 -7.98 2.42 13.61
N ARG A 71 -6.95 3.24 13.47
CA ARG A 71 -6.05 3.22 12.32
C ARG A 71 -5.38 1.86 12.15
N ALA A 72 -4.82 1.29 13.21
CA ALA A 72 -4.17 -0.02 13.17
C ALA A 72 -5.15 -1.17 12.84
N GLU A 73 -6.41 -1.05 13.21
CA GLU A 73 -7.46 -2.02 12.85
C GLU A 73 -7.86 -1.93 11.37
N LEU A 74 -7.85 -0.73 10.79
CA LEU A 74 -8.41 -0.48 9.47
C LEU A 74 -7.39 -0.50 8.34
N ILE A 75 -6.11 -0.27 8.62
CA ILE A 75 -5.07 -0.04 7.61
C ILE A 75 -4.06 -1.16 7.57
N GLY A 76 -3.90 -1.76 6.39
CA GLY A 76 -2.73 -2.55 6.02
C GLY A 76 -1.72 -1.68 5.28
N TYR A 77 -0.44 -1.78 5.63
CA TYR A 77 0.62 -0.99 4.99
C TYR A 77 1.77 -1.86 4.51
N VAL A 78 2.09 -1.73 3.24
CA VAL A 78 3.25 -2.37 2.60
C VAL A 78 4.22 -1.30 2.16
N PRO A 79 5.28 -1.03 2.92
CA PRO A 79 6.29 -0.05 2.55
C PRO A 79 7.15 -0.54 1.37
N GLN A 80 7.88 0.38 0.75
CA GLN A 80 8.82 0.08 -0.33
C GLN A 80 9.85 -0.96 0.11
N ASN A 81 10.48 -0.75 1.27
CA ASN A 81 11.34 -1.76 1.91
C ASN A 81 10.48 -2.70 2.77
N THR A 82 10.63 -3.98 2.59
CA THR A 82 9.85 -5.01 3.30
C THR A 82 10.41 -5.24 4.71
N PRO A 83 9.73 -4.82 5.79
CA PRO A 83 10.21 -5.00 7.17
C PRO A 83 9.91 -6.41 7.68
N LEU A 84 10.56 -7.41 7.07
CA LEU A 84 10.45 -8.81 7.44
C LEU A 84 11.61 -9.23 8.34
N LEU A 85 11.39 -10.19 9.22
CA LEU A 85 12.44 -10.77 10.06
C LEU A 85 13.23 -11.78 9.23
N GLU A 86 14.45 -11.40 8.83
CA GLU A 86 15.29 -12.09 7.84
C GLU A 86 15.63 -13.54 8.24
N GLU A 87 15.83 -13.81 9.53
CA GLU A 87 16.19 -15.14 10.05
C GLU A 87 14.98 -16.09 10.20
N LEU A 88 13.77 -15.55 10.15
CA LEU A 88 12.55 -16.31 10.29
C LEU A 88 12.00 -16.78 8.94
N THR A 89 11.24 -17.88 8.97
CA THR A 89 10.52 -18.37 7.78
C THR A 89 9.32 -17.48 7.45
N ALA A 90 8.72 -17.69 6.25
CA ALA A 90 7.46 -17.03 5.90
C ALA A 90 6.36 -17.34 6.92
N TRP A 91 6.27 -18.60 7.34
CA TRP A 91 5.34 -19.04 8.38
C TRP A 91 5.51 -18.26 9.68
N ASP A 92 6.74 -18.13 10.17
CA ASP A 92 7.02 -17.46 11.45
C ASP A 92 6.71 -15.95 11.35
N ASN A 93 7.05 -15.30 10.23
CA ASN A 93 6.70 -13.91 9.98
C ASN A 93 5.17 -13.70 9.98
N LEU A 94 4.40 -14.54 9.28
CA LEU A 94 2.94 -14.46 9.26
C LEU A 94 2.33 -14.68 10.64
N ARG A 95 2.89 -15.61 11.43
CA ARG A 95 2.43 -15.90 12.79
C ARG A 95 2.43 -14.70 13.73
N LEU A 96 3.26 -13.69 13.47
CA LEU A 96 3.30 -12.46 14.26
C LEU A 96 2.08 -11.55 14.01
N TRP A 97 1.40 -11.73 12.87
CA TRP A 97 0.31 -10.85 12.45
C TRP A 97 -1.07 -11.50 12.53
N TYR A 98 -1.14 -12.83 12.41
CA TYR A 98 -2.39 -13.56 12.50
C TYR A 98 -2.82 -13.77 13.95
N SER A 99 -4.07 -13.47 14.28
CA SER A 99 -4.63 -13.65 15.61
C SER A 99 -4.73 -15.12 16.03
N SER A 100 -4.78 -16.05 15.07
CA SER A 100 -4.77 -17.50 15.35
C SER A 100 -4.12 -18.31 14.24
N VAL A 101 -3.61 -19.49 14.61
CA VAL A 101 -3.07 -20.49 13.65
C VAL A 101 -4.13 -21.00 12.71
N SER A 102 -5.35 -21.11 13.18
CA SER A 102 -6.49 -21.60 12.41
C SER A 102 -6.79 -20.66 11.24
N LEU A 103 -6.84 -19.34 11.48
CA LEU A 103 -7.02 -18.34 10.42
C LEU A 103 -5.85 -18.37 9.42
N LEU A 104 -4.61 -18.41 9.90
CA LEU A 104 -3.43 -18.50 9.03
C LEU A 104 -3.50 -19.73 8.10
N LYS A 105 -3.87 -20.91 8.65
CA LYS A 105 -4.00 -22.14 7.86
C LYS A 105 -5.15 -22.05 6.85
N ASN A 106 -6.26 -21.43 7.19
CA ASN A 106 -7.39 -21.23 6.27
C ASN A 106 -6.98 -20.33 5.09
N ASP A 107 -6.28 -19.23 5.36
CA ASP A 107 -5.80 -18.31 4.32
C ASP A 107 -4.73 -18.95 3.42
N LEU A 108 -3.91 -19.82 3.95
CA LEU A 108 -2.98 -20.65 3.16
C LEU A 108 -3.71 -21.66 2.29
N LYS A 109 -4.85 -22.20 2.73
CA LYS A 109 -5.60 -23.21 1.97
C LYS A 109 -6.39 -22.62 0.81
N SER A 110 -7.10 -21.50 1.02
CA SER A 110 -8.05 -20.94 0.06
C SER A 110 -8.27 -19.43 0.15
N GLY A 111 -7.49 -18.73 0.99
CA GLY A 111 -7.58 -17.29 1.18
C GLY A 111 -6.49 -16.52 0.46
N VAL A 112 -6.22 -15.31 0.96
CA VAL A 112 -5.27 -14.36 0.38
C VAL A 112 -3.86 -14.93 0.24
N LEU A 113 -3.40 -15.73 1.19
CA LEU A 113 -2.04 -16.31 1.15
C LEU A 113 -1.90 -17.35 0.04
N ALA A 114 -2.96 -18.13 -0.22
CA ALA A 114 -3.02 -19.06 -1.35
C ALA A 114 -2.99 -18.30 -2.69
N MET A 115 -3.78 -17.23 -2.82
CA MET A 115 -3.81 -16.37 -4.02
C MET A 115 -2.45 -15.74 -4.29
N LEU A 116 -1.77 -15.25 -3.27
CA LEU A 116 -0.40 -14.72 -3.36
C LEU A 116 0.64 -15.82 -3.60
N GLY A 117 0.28 -17.09 -3.55
CA GLY A 117 1.17 -18.23 -3.74
C GLY A 117 2.24 -18.35 -2.67
N ILE A 118 1.91 -17.99 -1.42
CA ILE A 118 2.86 -18.05 -0.30
C ILE A 118 3.11 -19.51 0.14
N ASN A 119 2.19 -20.42 -0.17
CA ASN A 119 2.35 -21.84 0.07
C ASN A 119 3.66 -22.41 -0.51
N ASP A 120 4.07 -21.90 -1.69
CA ASP A 120 5.24 -22.40 -2.42
C ASP A 120 6.55 -22.21 -1.64
N PHE A 121 6.57 -21.26 -0.71
CA PHE A 121 7.76 -20.89 0.06
C PHE A 121 7.51 -20.69 1.56
N ILE A 122 6.42 -21.20 2.09
CA ILE A 122 5.99 -20.99 3.49
C ILE A 122 7.06 -21.37 4.54
N LYS A 123 7.92 -22.37 4.23
CA LYS A 123 9.00 -22.83 5.10
C LYS A 123 10.36 -22.18 4.78
N THR A 124 10.42 -21.29 3.79
CA THR A 124 11.67 -20.64 3.38
C THR A 124 12.00 -19.51 4.34
N PRO A 125 13.23 -19.41 4.88
CA PRO A 125 13.71 -18.23 5.61
C PRO A 125 13.76 -17.00 4.71
N VAL A 126 13.44 -15.83 5.27
CA VAL A 126 13.32 -14.58 4.48
C VAL A 126 14.61 -14.19 3.77
N HIS A 127 15.79 -14.40 4.39
CA HIS A 127 17.08 -14.12 3.75
C HIS A 127 17.35 -14.94 2.48
N LYS A 128 16.66 -16.07 2.29
CA LYS A 128 16.74 -16.92 1.08
C LYS A 128 15.68 -16.61 0.04
N MET A 129 14.80 -15.66 0.29
CA MET A 129 13.70 -15.32 -0.61
C MET A 129 14.12 -14.34 -1.69
N SER A 130 13.53 -14.49 -2.88
CA SER A 130 13.59 -13.46 -3.93
C SER A 130 12.83 -12.19 -3.50
N GLY A 131 13.08 -11.06 -4.17
CA GLY A 131 12.35 -9.82 -3.94
C GLY A 131 10.83 -9.99 -4.07
N GLY A 132 10.38 -10.76 -5.08
CA GLY A 132 8.97 -11.07 -5.28
C GLY A 132 8.36 -11.93 -4.17
N MET A 133 9.10 -12.89 -3.63
CA MET A 133 8.66 -13.67 -2.47
C MET A 133 8.52 -12.78 -1.24
N LYS A 134 9.52 -11.93 -0.96
CA LYS A 134 9.49 -10.97 0.15
C LYS A 134 8.32 -10.00 0.02
N LYS A 135 8.06 -9.45 -1.16
CA LYS A 135 6.94 -8.51 -1.37
C LYS A 135 5.58 -9.20 -1.16
N ARG A 136 5.37 -10.39 -1.71
CA ARG A 136 4.14 -11.17 -1.50
C ARG A 136 3.93 -11.51 -0.01
N LEU A 137 4.98 -11.90 0.68
CA LEU A 137 4.94 -12.14 2.13
C LEU A 137 4.58 -10.86 2.90
N SER A 138 5.18 -9.72 2.55
CA SER A 138 4.88 -8.42 3.17
C SER A 138 3.40 -8.03 2.99
N ILE A 139 2.82 -8.27 1.79
CA ILE A 139 1.39 -8.08 1.56
C ILE A 139 0.58 -9.03 2.46
N GLY A 140 0.94 -10.32 2.51
CA GLY A 140 0.28 -11.30 3.38
C GLY A 140 0.27 -10.89 4.86
N CYS A 141 1.38 -10.35 5.36
CA CYS A 141 1.46 -9.80 6.72
C CYS A 141 0.56 -8.57 6.91
N ALA A 142 0.56 -7.65 5.94
CA ALA A 142 -0.22 -6.41 6.01
C ALA A 142 -1.73 -6.63 5.99
N VAL A 143 -2.20 -7.76 5.44
CA VAL A 143 -3.64 -8.06 5.32
C VAL A 143 -4.15 -9.08 6.35
N ALA A 144 -3.28 -9.61 7.19
CA ALA A 144 -3.58 -10.65 8.17
C ALA A 144 -4.72 -10.29 9.15
N HIS A 145 -4.94 -9.00 9.40
CA HIS A 145 -6.00 -8.48 10.28
C HIS A 145 -7.25 -8.00 9.52
N ASN A 146 -7.35 -8.34 8.21
CA ASN A 146 -8.47 -7.99 7.34
C ASN A 146 -8.76 -6.47 7.27
N PRO A 147 -7.79 -5.65 6.87
CA PRO A 147 -7.95 -4.19 6.81
C PRO A 147 -9.05 -3.78 5.82
N LYS A 148 -9.52 -2.54 5.95
CA LYS A 148 -10.44 -1.90 4.98
C LYS A 148 -9.72 -1.00 3.98
N ILE A 149 -8.52 -0.55 4.34
CA ILE A 149 -7.68 0.33 3.53
C ILE A 149 -6.31 -0.34 3.39
N LEU A 150 -5.82 -0.48 2.17
CA LEU A 150 -4.51 -1.04 1.89
C LEU A 150 -3.63 0.03 1.24
N LEU A 151 -2.54 0.37 1.92
CA LEU A 151 -1.54 1.34 1.46
C LEU A 151 -0.33 0.57 0.93
N LEU A 152 0.04 0.82 -0.32
CA LEU A 152 1.12 0.10 -1.02
C LEU A 152 2.12 1.10 -1.62
N ASP A 153 3.37 0.96 -1.21
CA ASP A 153 4.46 1.79 -1.71
C ASP A 153 5.32 0.97 -2.67
N GLU A 154 5.15 1.21 -3.97
CA GLU A 154 5.82 0.53 -5.07
C GLU A 154 5.77 -1.02 -4.96
N PRO A 155 4.55 -1.62 -4.93
CA PRO A 155 4.41 -3.03 -4.61
C PRO A 155 4.93 -3.98 -5.69
N SER A 156 5.05 -3.53 -6.94
CA SER A 156 5.49 -4.36 -8.07
C SER A 156 6.90 -4.01 -8.58
N ALA A 157 7.58 -3.04 -7.95
CA ALA A 157 8.91 -2.62 -8.38
C ALA A 157 9.89 -3.81 -8.43
N ALA A 158 10.59 -3.96 -9.56
CA ALA A 158 11.58 -5.01 -9.79
C ALA A 158 11.07 -6.47 -9.65
N LEU A 159 9.76 -6.69 -9.84
CA LEU A 159 9.16 -8.03 -9.80
C LEU A 159 8.99 -8.60 -11.21
N ASP A 160 9.05 -9.95 -11.30
CA ASP A 160 8.68 -10.68 -12.51
C ASP A 160 7.17 -10.61 -12.80
N LEU A 161 6.78 -10.94 -14.04
CA LEU A 161 5.39 -10.84 -14.49
C LEU A 161 4.43 -11.72 -13.68
N ILE A 162 4.86 -12.90 -13.24
CA ILE A 162 4.01 -13.82 -12.47
C ILE A 162 3.70 -13.22 -11.10
N CYS A 163 4.72 -12.67 -10.43
CA CYS A 163 4.55 -12.00 -9.15
C CYS A 163 3.65 -10.75 -9.28
N LYS A 164 3.86 -9.93 -10.31
CA LYS A 164 3.00 -8.77 -10.61
C LYS A 164 1.56 -9.19 -10.80
N GLN A 165 1.31 -10.24 -11.62
CA GLN A 165 -0.06 -10.71 -11.88
C GLN A 165 -0.76 -11.21 -10.60
N ARG A 166 -0.06 -11.94 -9.73
CA ARG A 166 -0.62 -12.40 -8.45
C ARG A 166 -1.02 -11.23 -7.55
N ILE A 167 -0.19 -10.19 -7.46
CA ILE A 167 -0.49 -8.98 -6.70
C ILE A 167 -1.69 -8.25 -7.31
N THR A 168 -1.70 -8.06 -8.63
CA THR A 168 -2.79 -7.41 -9.36
C THR A 168 -4.13 -8.11 -9.14
N ASN A 169 -4.16 -9.44 -9.24
CA ASN A 169 -5.37 -10.23 -9.00
C ASN A 169 -5.88 -10.03 -7.57
N TYR A 170 -4.98 -10.09 -6.59
CA TYR A 170 -5.35 -9.85 -5.20
C TYR A 170 -5.92 -8.43 -4.98
N LEU A 171 -5.29 -7.39 -5.55
CA LEU A 171 -5.78 -6.02 -5.41
C LEU A 171 -7.14 -5.82 -6.07
N SER A 172 -7.38 -6.48 -7.20
CA SER A 172 -8.68 -6.47 -7.87
C SER A 172 -9.77 -7.11 -7.00
N ASP A 173 -9.48 -8.26 -6.39
CA ASP A 173 -10.41 -8.92 -5.47
C ASP A 173 -10.63 -8.10 -4.19
N PHE A 174 -9.59 -7.48 -3.65
CA PHE A 174 -9.69 -6.61 -2.47
C PHE A 174 -10.63 -5.43 -2.75
N LYS A 175 -10.51 -4.79 -3.93
CA LYS A 175 -11.41 -3.74 -4.40
C LYS A 175 -12.84 -4.26 -4.55
N ALA A 176 -13.03 -5.39 -5.25
CA ALA A 176 -14.36 -5.97 -5.50
C ALA A 176 -15.12 -6.28 -4.21
N ASN A 177 -14.38 -6.57 -3.12
CA ASN A 177 -14.93 -6.78 -1.78
C ASN A 177 -15.09 -5.46 -0.97
N GLY A 178 -15.02 -4.30 -1.61
CA GLY A 178 -15.24 -3.00 -0.99
C GLY A 178 -14.01 -2.41 -0.29
N GLY A 179 -12.83 -3.03 -0.41
CA GLY A 179 -11.58 -2.48 0.10
C GLY A 179 -11.14 -1.22 -0.66
N ILE A 180 -10.47 -0.30 0.02
CA ILE A 180 -9.85 0.88 -0.60
C ILE A 180 -8.35 0.63 -0.75
N VAL A 181 -7.82 0.83 -1.95
CA VAL A 181 -6.38 0.73 -2.22
C VAL A 181 -5.81 2.14 -2.47
N LEU A 182 -4.72 2.47 -1.80
CA LEU A 182 -3.90 3.63 -2.11
C LEU A 182 -2.52 3.14 -2.57
N LEU A 183 -2.21 3.39 -3.82
CA LEU A 183 -1.06 2.85 -4.52
C LEU A 183 -0.11 3.96 -4.92
N ALA A 184 1.05 4.06 -4.27
CA ALA A 184 2.14 4.91 -4.74
C ALA A 184 2.96 4.11 -5.76
N THR A 185 3.03 4.60 -6.99
CA THR A 185 3.71 3.90 -8.07
C THR A 185 4.30 4.83 -9.11
N HIS A 186 5.24 4.31 -9.88
CA HIS A 186 5.71 4.84 -11.16
C HIS A 186 5.63 3.77 -12.28
N ASP A 187 5.07 2.59 -11.98
CA ASP A 187 4.91 1.50 -12.95
C ASP A 187 3.61 1.69 -13.75
N LEU A 188 3.77 1.85 -15.07
CA LEU A 188 2.65 2.03 -15.99
C LEU A 188 1.68 0.84 -16.00
N GLN A 189 2.15 -0.37 -15.64
CA GLN A 189 1.32 -1.57 -15.58
C GLN A 189 0.32 -1.55 -14.41
N GLU A 190 0.56 -0.70 -13.41
CA GLU A 190 -0.33 -0.53 -12.26
C GLU A 190 -1.42 0.54 -12.48
N ILE A 191 -1.21 1.45 -13.45
CA ILE A 191 -2.18 2.51 -13.78
C ILE A 191 -3.59 1.95 -14.08
N PRO A 192 -3.76 0.87 -14.86
CA PRO A 192 -5.10 0.32 -15.14
C PRO A 192 -5.87 -0.20 -13.92
N LEU A 193 -5.19 -0.45 -12.80
CA LEU A 193 -5.84 -0.82 -11.55
C LEU A 193 -6.51 0.37 -10.85
N CYS A 194 -6.06 1.59 -11.15
CA CYS A 194 -6.46 2.80 -10.46
C CYS A 194 -7.74 3.39 -11.08
N ASP A 195 -8.72 3.68 -10.24
CA ASP A 195 -9.96 4.35 -10.63
C ASP A 195 -9.79 5.88 -10.68
N GLN A 196 -8.82 6.40 -9.91
CA GLN A 196 -8.41 7.79 -9.91
C GLN A 196 -6.88 7.88 -9.81
N LEU A 197 -6.32 8.85 -10.51
CA LEU A 197 -4.89 9.12 -10.48
C LEU A 197 -4.63 10.53 -10.00
N TYR A 198 -3.60 10.67 -9.19
CA TYR A 198 -3.07 11.95 -8.75
C TYR A 198 -1.58 12.02 -8.99
N ILE A 199 -1.08 13.18 -9.42
CA ILE A 199 0.35 13.47 -9.48
C ILE A 199 0.74 14.27 -8.25
N LEU A 200 1.67 13.72 -7.46
CA LEU A 200 2.29 14.41 -6.32
C LEU A 200 3.58 15.09 -6.78
N LYS A 201 3.53 16.41 -6.85
CA LYS A 201 4.66 17.26 -7.27
C LYS A 201 4.71 18.51 -6.39
N ASP A 202 5.89 18.93 -5.99
CA ASP A 202 6.11 20.12 -5.16
C ASP A 202 5.27 20.20 -3.88
N GLY A 203 4.95 19.03 -3.31
CA GLY A 203 4.19 18.88 -2.07
C GLY A 203 2.68 19.07 -2.20
N VAL A 204 2.14 19.08 -3.41
CA VAL A 204 0.70 19.11 -3.69
C VAL A 204 0.28 17.95 -4.58
N VAL A 205 -0.99 17.54 -4.51
CA VAL A 205 -1.57 16.54 -5.41
C VAL A 205 -2.53 17.20 -6.39
N ASN A 206 -2.41 16.83 -7.66
CA ASN A 206 -3.32 17.24 -8.71
C ASN A 206 -3.92 16.02 -9.37
N SER A 207 -5.24 16.05 -9.61
CA SER A 207 -5.92 14.99 -10.37
C SER A 207 -5.31 14.88 -11.76
N TYR A 208 -5.16 13.65 -12.24
CA TYR A 208 -4.57 13.35 -13.54
C TYR A 208 -5.40 12.31 -14.28
N GLU A 209 -5.70 12.59 -15.54
CA GLU A 209 -6.33 11.63 -16.46
C GLU A 209 -5.26 11.08 -17.40
N TYR A 210 -5.03 9.78 -17.34
CA TYR A 210 -4.07 9.11 -18.20
C TYR A 210 -4.69 8.75 -19.55
N ASP A 211 -4.19 9.37 -20.59
CA ASP A 211 -4.65 9.21 -21.98
C ASP A 211 -3.86 8.15 -22.78
N GLY A 212 -3.04 7.34 -22.10
CA GLY A 212 -2.16 6.37 -22.75
C GLY A 212 -0.82 6.96 -23.22
N ASN A 213 -0.62 8.27 -23.13
CA ASN A 213 0.60 8.94 -23.59
C ASN A 213 1.65 9.01 -22.47
N VAL A 214 2.64 8.12 -22.55
CA VAL A 214 3.74 8.04 -21.56
C VAL A 214 4.59 9.31 -21.54
N HIS A 215 4.87 9.93 -22.70
CA HIS A 215 5.67 11.18 -22.75
C HIS A 215 4.97 12.32 -22.00
N ARG A 216 3.65 12.42 -22.16
CA ARG A 216 2.85 13.42 -21.46
C ARG A 216 2.84 13.16 -19.95
N LEU A 217 2.71 11.90 -19.55
CA LEU A 217 2.80 11.54 -18.14
C LEU A 217 4.16 11.92 -17.55
N VAL A 218 5.26 11.50 -18.19
CA VAL A 218 6.63 11.82 -17.73
C VAL A 218 6.88 13.32 -17.62
N GLY A 219 6.35 14.11 -18.54
CA GLY A 219 6.46 15.59 -18.50
C GLY A 219 5.72 16.23 -17.32
N ASN A 220 4.72 15.55 -16.73
CA ASN A 220 3.97 16.01 -15.56
C ASN A 220 4.58 15.54 -14.22
N LEU A 221 5.41 14.48 -14.20
CA LEU A 221 6.09 13.97 -13.01
C LEU A 221 7.26 14.88 -12.61
#